data_fea58ffeb48a8d9b7137513f4c2b64c1
#
_entry.id   fea58ffeb48a8d9b7137513f4c2b64c1
#
_cell.length_a   1.000
_cell.length_b   1.000
_cell.length_c   1.000
_cell.angle_alpha   90.00
_cell.angle_beta   90.00
_cell.angle_gamma   90.00
#
_symmetry.space_group_name_H-M   'P 1'
#
loop_
_entity.id
_entity.type
_entity.pdbx_description
1 polymer ?
#
loop_
_entity_poly.entity_id
_entity_poly.type
_entity_poly.pdbx_seq_one_letter_code
_entity_poly.pdbx_strand_id
1 'polypeptide(L)'
;MIDRIQQKLEILSDAAKYDVSCASSGSKRKNEGGVGNGNGTGICHAYTEDGRCVSLLKILLTNHCIYDCAYCVSRKSNDVKRAAFTVDEVVQLTMNFYRRNYIEGLFLSSGIFSNPDYTMERLVRIAKKLRTEEKFFGYIHLKTIPGASEALMQEAGLWADRLSINIEMPTEKSLALLAPDKNRKDMLTPIKENFSKHTQLCSCRSKHSNGYWRHPGK
;
A
#
# COMPACT_ATOMS: atom_id res chain seq x y z
N MET A 1 -1.61 22.70 12.85
CA MET A 1 -1.71 21.99 11.53
C MET A 1 -0.73 20.83 11.46
N ILE A 2 0.53 21.00 11.83
CA ILE A 2 1.58 19.95 11.84
C ILE A 2 1.19 18.79 12.74
N ASP A 3 0.67 19.05 13.93
CA ASP A 3 0.22 18.04 14.91
C ASP A 3 -0.84 17.08 14.33
N ARG A 4 -1.81 17.59 13.58
CA ARG A 4 -2.85 16.77 12.94
C ARG A 4 -2.32 15.84 11.86
N ILE A 5 -1.35 16.27 11.06
CA ILE A 5 -0.73 15.41 10.04
C ILE A 5 0.11 14.33 10.70
N GLN A 6 0.81 14.66 11.79
CA GLN A 6 1.59 13.70 12.55
C GLN A 6 0.72 12.62 13.18
N GLN A 7 -0.40 12.99 13.81
CA GLN A 7 -1.37 12.02 14.35
C GLN A 7 -1.94 11.10 13.26
N LYS A 8 -2.28 11.65 12.09
CA LYS A 8 -2.71 10.83 10.93
C LYS A 8 -1.60 9.89 10.48
N LEU A 9 -0.36 10.37 10.42
CA LEU A 9 0.78 9.55 10.01
C LEU A 9 1.00 8.37 10.95
N GLU A 10 0.92 8.57 12.26
CA GLU A 10 1.03 7.50 13.26
C GLU A 10 -0.04 6.42 13.03
N ILE A 11 -1.31 6.82 12.90
CA ILE A 11 -2.42 5.89 12.69
C ILE A 11 -2.28 5.14 11.36
N LEU A 12 -2.01 5.85 10.27
CA LEU A 12 -2.04 5.28 8.92
C LEU A 12 -0.77 4.52 8.55
N SER A 13 0.38 4.87 9.14
CA SER A 13 1.60 4.07 8.99
C SER A 13 1.55 2.81 9.85
N ASP A 14 0.93 2.87 11.03
CA ASP A 14 0.74 1.68 11.87
C ASP A 14 -0.22 0.69 11.19
N ALA A 15 -1.33 1.15 10.66
CA ALA A 15 -2.24 0.33 9.87
C ALA A 15 -1.56 -0.26 8.60
N ALA A 16 -0.65 0.48 7.96
CA ALA A 16 0.10 0.02 6.79
C ALA A 16 1.07 -1.13 7.08
N LYS A 17 1.45 -1.38 8.33
CA LYS A 17 2.31 -2.53 8.70
C LYS A 17 1.66 -3.88 8.38
N TYR A 18 0.36 -3.95 8.46
CA TYR A 18 -0.42 -5.16 8.15
C TYR A 18 -0.62 -5.38 6.66
N ASP A 19 -0.32 -4.37 5.85
CA ASP A 19 -0.35 -4.49 4.40
C ASP A 19 0.96 -5.08 3.89
N VAL A 20 0.94 -6.36 3.54
CA VAL A 20 2.14 -7.09 3.11
C VAL A 20 2.47 -6.72 1.67
N SER A 21 3.65 -6.17 1.45
CA SER A 21 4.26 -6.08 0.13
C SER A 21 5.36 -7.15 0.01
N CYS A 22 5.53 -7.73 -1.17
CA CYS A 22 6.42 -8.87 -1.43
C CYS A 22 7.91 -8.62 -1.13
N ALA A 23 8.31 -7.44 -0.72
CA ALA A 23 9.70 -7.05 -0.54
C ALA A 23 9.95 -6.15 0.68
N SER A 24 9.04 -6.08 1.66
CA SER A 24 9.28 -5.25 2.84
C SER A 24 9.75 -6.07 4.03
N SER A 25 11.01 -5.92 4.41
CA SER A 25 11.47 -6.28 5.75
C SER A 25 11.16 -5.09 6.67
N GLY A 26 10.15 -5.23 7.54
CA GLY A 26 9.85 -4.24 8.57
C GLY A 26 10.96 -4.23 9.63
N SER A 27 11.78 -3.18 9.67
CA SER A 27 12.70 -2.96 10.79
C SER A 27 11.93 -2.53 12.03
N LYS A 28 12.06 -3.25 13.14
CA LYS A 28 11.45 -2.94 14.45
C LYS A 28 12.43 -2.29 15.43
N ARG A 29 13.48 -1.66 14.95
CA ARG A 29 14.47 -1.04 15.84
C ARG A 29 13.88 0.22 16.48
N LYS A 30 13.79 0.23 17.80
CA LYS A 30 13.51 1.46 18.58
C LYS A 30 14.81 2.22 18.83
N ASN A 31 14.75 3.55 18.73
CA ASN A 31 15.86 4.39 19.16
C ASN A 31 15.80 4.53 20.67
N GLU A 32 16.82 4.04 21.37
CA GLU A 32 16.99 4.13 22.82
C GLU A 32 17.94 5.28 23.22
N GLY A 33 17.92 6.39 22.49
CA GLY A 33 18.68 7.61 22.79
C GLY A 33 19.95 7.82 21.95
N GLY A 34 20.13 7.07 20.86
CA GLY A 34 21.25 7.24 19.90
C GLY A 34 20.92 8.18 18.74
N VAL A 35 21.94 8.47 17.92
CA VAL A 35 21.78 9.22 16.67
C VAL A 35 21.10 8.34 15.61
N GLY A 36 20.03 8.83 14.98
CA GLY A 36 19.29 8.15 13.93
C GLY A 36 17.79 8.09 14.18
N ASN A 37 17.00 7.96 13.11
CA ASN A 37 15.54 7.88 13.21
C ASN A 37 15.11 6.44 13.55
N GLY A 38 14.93 6.16 14.84
CA GLY A 38 14.52 4.86 15.35
C GLY A 38 13.03 4.66 15.60
N ASN A 39 12.18 5.63 15.24
CA ASN A 39 10.75 5.52 15.51
C ASN A 39 10.02 4.51 14.62
N GLY A 40 10.69 3.89 13.66
CA GLY A 40 10.17 2.74 12.88
C GLY A 40 8.84 2.95 12.17
N THR A 41 8.35 4.18 12.12
CA THR A 41 7.03 4.51 11.62
C THR A 41 7.09 4.91 10.15
N GLY A 42 6.41 4.15 9.30
CA GLY A 42 6.12 4.55 7.93
C GLY A 42 7.23 4.32 6.90
N ILE A 43 8.45 3.92 7.29
CA ILE A 43 9.51 3.62 6.32
C ILE A 43 9.65 2.11 6.14
N CYS A 44 9.51 1.65 4.91
CA CYS A 44 9.80 0.27 4.52
C CYS A 44 10.90 0.24 3.46
N HIS A 45 11.49 -0.93 3.29
CA HIS A 45 12.52 -1.16 2.28
C HIS A 45 11.98 -2.08 1.20
N ALA A 46 12.20 -1.72 -0.05
CA ALA A 46 11.96 -2.55 -1.21
C ALA A 46 13.29 -2.79 -1.94
N TYR A 47 13.40 -3.93 -2.59
CA TYR A 47 14.57 -4.23 -3.43
C TYR A 47 14.17 -4.09 -4.89
N THR A 48 15.01 -3.40 -5.65
CA THR A 48 14.91 -3.30 -7.11
C THR A 48 15.48 -4.56 -7.76
N GLU A 49 15.23 -4.77 -9.04
CA GLU A 49 15.73 -5.96 -9.76
C GLU A 49 17.26 -6.05 -9.77
N ASP A 50 17.95 -4.92 -9.70
CA ASP A 50 19.40 -4.83 -9.58
C ASP A 50 19.93 -5.01 -8.15
N GLY A 51 19.07 -5.38 -7.18
CA GLY A 51 19.42 -5.68 -5.80
C GLY A 51 19.62 -4.46 -4.90
N ARG A 52 19.40 -3.24 -5.38
CA ARG A 52 19.46 -2.04 -4.53
C ARG A 52 18.30 -1.98 -3.56
N CYS A 53 18.58 -1.58 -2.34
CA CYS A 53 17.60 -1.33 -1.31
C CYS A 53 17.07 0.11 -1.44
N VAL A 54 15.75 0.24 -1.62
CA VAL A 54 15.05 1.53 -1.74
C VAL A 54 14.21 1.76 -0.50
N SER A 55 14.41 2.89 0.16
CA SER A 55 13.61 3.30 1.33
C SER A 55 12.31 3.97 0.87
N LEU A 56 11.17 3.45 1.31
CA LEU A 56 9.85 3.92 0.91
C LEU A 56 9.06 4.45 2.10
N LEU A 57 8.38 5.58 1.92
CA LEU A 57 7.31 5.98 2.81
C LEU A 57 6.10 5.07 2.57
N LYS A 58 5.81 4.20 3.53
CA LYS A 58 4.69 3.26 3.44
C LYS A 58 3.53 3.73 4.30
N ILE A 59 2.47 4.16 3.66
CA ILE A 59 1.26 4.68 4.33
C ILE A 59 -0.01 4.18 3.66
N LEU A 60 -1.10 4.23 4.42
CA LEU A 60 -2.46 4.16 3.87
C LEU A 60 -2.95 5.58 3.56
N LEU A 61 -3.67 5.74 2.46
CA LEU A 61 -4.46 6.96 2.22
C LEU A 61 -5.56 7.11 3.28
N THR A 62 -6.21 5.98 3.61
CA THR A 62 -7.17 5.89 4.71
C THR A 62 -7.26 4.46 5.23
N ASN A 63 -7.55 4.30 6.52
CA ASN A 63 -7.94 3.03 7.12
C ASN A 63 -9.46 2.90 7.34
N HIS A 64 -10.26 3.87 6.85
CA HIS A 64 -11.69 3.64 6.68
C HIS A 64 -11.91 2.64 5.56
N CYS A 65 -12.74 1.62 5.81
CA CYS A 65 -13.08 0.62 4.82
C CYS A 65 -14.56 0.29 4.90
N ILE A 66 -15.20 0.09 3.75
CA ILE A 66 -16.61 -0.34 3.67
C ILE A 66 -16.75 -1.85 3.81
N TYR A 67 -15.65 -2.61 3.64
CA TYR A 67 -15.62 -4.06 3.72
C TYR A 67 -15.32 -4.59 5.11
N ASP A 68 -15.80 -5.78 5.41
CA ASP A 68 -15.62 -6.43 6.71
C ASP A 68 -14.81 -7.73 6.62
N CYS A 69 -13.68 -7.70 5.94
CA CYS A 69 -12.80 -8.86 5.79
C CYS A 69 -12.27 -9.34 7.15
N ALA A 70 -12.55 -10.58 7.53
CA ALA A 70 -12.27 -11.15 8.86
C ALA A 70 -10.79 -11.05 9.29
N TYR A 71 -9.85 -11.06 8.34
CA TYR A 71 -8.41 -10.99 8.57
C TYR A 71 -7.85 -9.56 8.61
N CYS A 72 -8.66 -8.54 8.32
CA CYS A 72 -8.18 -7.17 8.16
C CYS A 72 -8.34 -6.36 9.46
N VAL A 73 -7.26 -5.73 9.90
CA VAL A 73 -7.29 -4.83 11.07
C VAL A 73 -8.19 -3.62 10.82
N SER A 74 -8.24 -3.14 9.57
CA SER A 74 -9.04 -1.98 9.16
C SER A 74 -10.45 -2.35 8.68
N ARG A 75 -10.95 -3.56 8.98
CA ARG A 75 -12.31 -3.97 8.63
C ARG A 75 -13.36 -3.05 9.27
N LYS A 76 -14.53 -2.96 8.64
CA LYS A 76 -15.61 -2.04 9.04
C LYS A 76 -16.02 -2.21 10.51
N SER A 77 -16.17 -3.46 10.98
CA SER A 77 -16.64 -3.78 12.32
C SER A 77 -15.59 -3.60 13.42
N ASN A 78 -14.31 -3.37 13.07
CA ASN A 78 -13.24 -3.23 14.06
C ASN A 78 -13.23 -1.83 14.67
N ASP A 79 -13.18 -1.76 16.00
CA ASP A 79 -13.05 -0.50 16.73
C ASP A 79 -11.57 -0.08 16.82
N VAL A 80 -11.10 0.58 15.76
CA VAL A 80 -9.73 1.11 15.68
C VAL A 80 -9.78 2.59 15.34
N LYS A 81 -8.77 3.33 15.80
CA LYS A 81 -8.63 4.74 15.42
C LYS A 81 -8.61 4.89 13.90
N ARG A 82 -9.47 5.73 13.36
CA ARG A 82 -9.61 5.96 11.93
C ARG A 82 -9.03 7.32 11.54
N ALA A 83 -8.37 7.35 10.39
CA ALA A 83 -7.85 8.56 9.79
C ALA A 83 -7.94 8.50 8.27
N ALA A 84 -7.91 9.66 7.63
CA ALA A 84 -7.79 9.79 6.20
C ALA A 84 -6.92 11.00 5.86
N PHE A 85 -5.99 10.82 4.92
CA PHE A 85 -5.27 11.91 4.30
C PHE A 85 -6.07 12.51 3.14
N THR A 86 -5.88 13.78 2.91
CA THR A 86 -6.22 14.40 1.62
C THR A 86 -5.13 14.09 0.60
N VAL A 87 -5.43 14.30 -0.69
CA VAL A 87 -4.44 14.18 -1.77
C VAL A 87 -3.23 15.09 -1.50
N ASP A 88 -3.48 16.34 -1.13
CA ASP A 88 -2.42 17.33 -0.88
C ASP A 88 -1.58 17.01 0.35
N GLU A 89 -2.19 16.48 1.41
CA GLU A 89 -1.45 16.03 2.60
C GLU A 89 -0.46 14.91 2.25
N VAL A 90 -0.85 13.92 1.42
CA VAL A 90 0.07 12.85 1.00
C VAL A 90 1.19 13.39 0.12
N VAL A 91 0.87 14.27 -0.82
CA VAL A 91 1.87 14.89 -1.71
C VAL A 91 2.88 15.69 -0.88
N GLN A 92 2.42 16.58 -0.01
CA GLN A 92 3.29 17.39 0.85
C GLN A 92 4.15 16.52 1.78
N LEU A 93 3.55 15.48 2.39
CA LEU A 93 4.26 14.57 3.27
C LEU A 93 5.38 13.84 2.52
N THR A 94 5.06 13.29 1.34
CA THR A 94 6.03 12.58 0.49
C THR A 94 7.19 13.51 0.10
N MET A 95 6.90 14.72 -0.37
CA MET A 95 7.90 15.67 -0.76
C MET A 95 8.78 16.16 0.40
N ASN A 96 8.19 16.36 1.58
CA ASN A 96 8.93 16.74 2.78
C ASN A 96 9.92 15.65 3.22
N PHE A 97 9.52 14.37 3.18
CA PHE A 97 10.41 13.25 3.51
C PHE A 97 11.50 13.06 2.45
N TYR A 98 11.13 13.20 1.18
CA TYR A 98 12.06 13.05 0.07
C TYR A 98 13.14 14.15 0.06
N ARG A 99 12.75 15.43 0.21
CA ARG A 99 13.68 16.57 0.25
C ARG A 99 14.66 16.51 1.43
N ARG A 100 14.27 15.79 2.51
CA ARG A 100 15.15 15.54 3.67
C ARG A 100 15.97 14.26 3.56
N ASN A 101 15.92 13.59 2.41
CA ASN A 101 16.61 12.31 2.16
C ASN A 101 16.23 11.18 3.13
N TYR A 102 15.00 11.20 3.67
CA TYR A 102 14.51 10.12 4.53
C TYR A 102 13.96 8.94 3.74
N ILE A 103 13.50 9.21 2.51
CA ILE A 103 12.92 8.22 1.61
C ILE A 103 13.39 8.45 0.17
N GLU A 104 13.35 7.40 -0.62
CA GLU A 104 13.61 7.41 -2.07
C GLU A 104 12.32 7.22 -2.86
N GLY A 105 11.21 6.87 -2.18
CA GLY A 105 9.93 6.67 -2.85
C GLY A 105 8.75 6.57 -1.91
N LEU A 106 7.57 6.34 -2.51
CA LEU A 106 6.28 6.20 -1.85
C LEU A 106 5.70 4.82 -2.12
N PHE A 107 5.27 4.12 -1.07
CA PHE A 107 4.36 2.99 -1.14
C PHE A 107 3.00 3.44 -0.59
N LEU A 108 2.01 3.48 -1.45
CA LEU A 108 0.68 3.95 -1.11
C LEU A 108 -0.37 2.87 -1.31
N SER A 109 -1.11 2.58 -0.27
CA SER A 109 -2.28 1.71 -0.30
C SER A 109 -3.49 2.40 0.36
N SER A 110 -4.63 1.75 0.44
CA SER A 110 -5.82 2.34 1.05
C SER A 110 -6.82 1.28 1.53
N GLY A 111 -7.56 1.57 2.59
CA GLY A 111 -8.88 1.01 2.77
C GLY A 111 -9.81 1.53 1.68
N ILE A 112 -10.91 0.83 1.42
CA ILE A 112 -11.88 1.21 0.38
C ILE A 112 -12.92 2.13 1.01
N PHE A 113 -12.82 3.42 0.65
CA PHE A 113 -13.70 4.45 1.16
C PHE A 113 -14.77 4.78 0.12
N SER A 114 -16.04 4.71 0.49
CA SER A 114 -17.21 4.93 -0.36
C SER A 114 -17.40 3.85 -1.46
N ASN A 115 -16.54 3.81 -2.47
CA ASN A 115 -16.51 2.77 -3.51
C ASN A 115 -15.09 2.57 -4.06
N PRO A 116 -14.84 1.47 -4.83
CA PRO A 116 -13.53 1.19 -5.39
C PRO A 116 -12.98 2.27 -6.32
N ASP A 117 -13.81 2.78 -7.23
CA ASP A 117 -13.40 3.80 -8.22
C ASP A 117 -13.01 5.11 -7.55
N TYR A 118 -13.84 5.61 -6.64
CA TYR A 118 -13.55 6.83 -5.88
C TYR A 118 -12.22 6.72 -5.12
N THR A 119 -11.95 5.55 -4.54
CA THR A 119 -10.71 5.32 -3.80
C THR A 119 -9.51 5.27 -4.75
N MET A 120 -9.65 4.55 -5.87
CA MET A 120 -8.59 4.41 -6.87
C MET A 120 -8.26 5.73 -7.55
N GLU A 121 -9.27 6.53 -7.90
CA GLU A 121 -9.10 7.87 -8.47
C GLU A 121 -8.21 8.76 -7.58
N ARG A 122 -8.40 8.72 -6.26
CA ARG A 122 -7.57 9.49 -5.33
C ARG A 122 -6.12 9.01 -5.29
N LEU A 123 -5.88 7.69 -5.37
CA LEU A 123 -4.52 7.14 -5.48
C LEU A 123 -3.84 7.59 -6.76
N VAL A 124 -4.54 7.51 -7.89
CA VAL A 124 -4.07 7.97 -9.20
C VAL A 124 -3.75 9.47 -9.16
N ARG A 125 -4.65 10.27 -8.60
CA ARG A 125 -4.49 11.74 -8.47
C ARG A 125 -3.24 12.10 -7.67
N ILE A 126 -2.93 11.37 -6.60
CA ILE A 126 -1.69 11.57 -5.83
C ILE A 126 -0.46 11.30 -6.69
N ALA A 127 -0.41 10.15 -7.37
CA ALA A 127 0.73 9.79 -8.21
C ALA A 127 0.92 10.79 -9.37
N LYS A 128 -0.16 11.15 -10.05
CA LYS A 128 -0.18 12.15 -11.12
C LYS A 128 0.35 13.50 -10.62
N LYS A 129 -0.17 13.99 -9.48
CA LYS A 129 0.24 15.26 -8.91
C LYS A 129 1.72 15.28 -8.52
N LEU A 130 2.22 14.20 -7.90
CA LEU A 130 3.64 14.03 -7.62
C LEU A 130 4.49 14.13 -8.90
N ARG A 131 4.09 13.48 -10.00
CA ARG A 131 4.83 13.49 -11.26
C ARG A 131 4.74 14.82 -12.00
N THR A 132 3.53 15.39 -12.10
CA THR A 132 3.28 16.55 -12.96
C THR A 132 3.55 17.88 -12.28
N GLU A 133 3.13 18.05 -11.02
CA GLU A 133 3.25 19.31 -10.29
C GLU A 133 4.56 19.39 -9.51
N GLU A 134 4.87 18.36 -8.72
CA GLU A 134 6.05 18.34 -7.83
C GLU A 134 7.34 17.88 -8.53
N LYS A 135 7.25 17.38 -9.78
CA LYS A 135 8.39 16.82 -10.52
C LYS A 135 9.14 15.75 -9.72
N PHE A 136 8.40 14.93 -8.99
CA PHE A 136 8.92 13.84 -8.18
C PHE A 136 9.37 12.68 -9.07
N PHE A 137 10.68 12.39 -9.09
CA PHE A 137 11.28 11.29 -9.84
C PHE A 137 11.62 10.08 -8.96
N GLY A 138 11.26 10.10 -7.68
CA GLY A 138 11.40 8.96 -6.78
C GLY A 138 10.44 7.81 -7.15
N TYR A 139 10.67 6.65 -6.56
CA TYR A 139 9.91 5.45 -6.82
C TYR A 139 8.47 5.53 -6.28
N ILE A 140 7.48 5.23 -7.10
CA ILE A 140 6.08 5.18 -6.72
C ILE A 140 5.53 3.76 -6.89
N HIS A 141 5.16 3.15 -5.77
CA HIS A 141 4.44 1.88 -5.74
C HIS A 141 3.01 2.13 -5.26
N LEU A 142 2.04 1.90 -6.15
CA LEU A 142 0.63 1.94 -5.79
C LEU A 142 0.07 0.54 -5.61
N LYS A 143 -0.68 0.35 -4.54
CA LYS A 143 -1.50 -0.82 -4.37
C LYS A 143 -2.89 -0.55 -4.92
N THR A 144 -3.25 -1.27 -5.96
CA THR A 144 -4.51 -1.08 -6.67
C THR A 144 -5.70 -1.56 -5.86
N ILE A 145 -6.85 -0.98 -6.12
CA ILE A 145 -8.10 -1.27 -5.42
C ILE A 145 -8.88 -2.32 -6.21
N PRO A 146 -9.16 -3.51 -5.62
CA PRO A 146 -10.01 -4.51 -6.27
C PRO A 146 -11.39 -3.94 -6.61
N GLY A 147 -11.86 -4.21 -7.82
CA GLY A 147 -13.15 -3.73 -8.31
C GLY A 147 -13.13 -2.31 -8.88
N ALA A 148 -11.99 -1.63 -8.91
CA ALA A 148 -11.87 -0.36 -9.63
C ALA A 148 -11.86 -0.56 -11.14
N SER A 149 -12.35 0.45 -11.87
CA SER A 149 -12.46 0.41 -13.33
C SER A 149 -11.11 0.26 -14.02
N GLU A 150 -11.11 -0.40 -15.17
CA GLU A 150 -9.92 -0.63 -15.98
C GLU A 150 -9.23 0.69 -16.38
N ALA A 151 -10.02 1.70 -16.74
CA ALA A 151 -9.50 3.02 -17.10
C ALA A 151 -8.64 3.64 -15.99
N LEU A 152 -9.07 3.53 -14.74
CA LEU A 152 -8.30 4.02 -13.59
C LEU A 152 -7.04 3.18 -13.34
N MET A 153 -7.10 1.87 -13.59
CA MET A 153 -5.93 1.00 -13.50
C MET A 153 -4.88 1.34 -14.56
N GLN A 154 -5.32 1.60 -15.80
CA GLN A 154 -4.45 2.03 -16.89
C GLN A 154 -3.84 3.40 -16.58
N GLU A 155 -4.64 4.37 -16.11
CA GLU A 155 -4.13 5.68 -15.71
C GLU A 155 -3.10 5.56 -14.57
N ALA A 156 -3.33 4.70 -13.58
CA ALA A 156 -2.36 4.43 -12.52
C ALA A 156 -1.00 3.96 -13.07
N GLY A 157 -1.03 3.10 -14.09
CA GLY A 157 0.17 2.59 -14.76
C GLY A 157 1.01 3.65 -15.46
N LEU A 158 0.42 4.79 -15.83
CA LEU A 158 1.16 5.91 -16.43
C LEU A 158 2.02 6.68 -15.40
N TRP A 159 1.63 6.65 -14.12
CA TRP A 159 2.24 7.48 -13.09
C TRP A 159 3.05 6.70 -12.05
N ALA A 160 2.75 5.40 -11.87
CA ALA A 160 3.43 4.54 -10.92
C ALA A 160 4.52 3.71 -11.59
N ASP A 161 5.64 3.47 -10.89
CA ASP A 161 6.69 2.55 -11.33
C ASP A 161 6.27 1.10 -11.09
N ARG A 162 5.39 0.87 -10.12
CA ARG A 162 4.88 -0.45 -9.78
C ARG A 162 3.44 -0.38 -9.34
N LEU A 163 2.65 -1.31 -9.88
CA LEU A 163 1.32 -1.61 -9.39
C LEU A 163 1.30 -3.00 -8.75
N SER A 164 0.56 -3.16 -7.67
CA SER A 164 0.34 -4.47 -7.06
C SER A 164 -1.11 -4.62 -6.61
N ILE A 165 -1.60 -5.84 -6.61
CA ILE A 165 -2.93 -6.18 -6.12
C ILE A 165 -2.83 -7.37 -5.18
N ASN A 166 -3.65 -7.38 -4.13
CA ASN A 166 -3.76 -8.54 -3.27
C ASN A 166 -4.77 -9.55 -3.83
N ILE A 167 -4.34 -10.80 -3.93
CA ILE A 167 -5.23 -11.91 -4.26
C ILE A 167 -6.01 -12.39 -3.01
N GLU A 168 -5.61 -11.93 -1.84
CA GLU A 168 -6.19 -12.20 -0.52
C GLU A 168 -6.17 -13.69 -0.14
N MET A 169 -6.96 -14.53 -0.81
CA MET A 169 -7.11 -15.94 -0.52
C MET A 169 -6.82 -16.82 -1.73
N PRO A 170 -6.25 -18.04 -1.53
CA PRO A 170 -5.89 -18.93 -2.62
C PRO A 170 -7.12 -19.53 -3.34
N THR A 171 -8.26 -19.65 -2.66
CA THR A 171 -9.49 -20.25 -3.20
C THR A 171 -10.68 -19.30 -3.08
N GLU A 172 -11.66 -19.42 -3.99
CA GLU A 172 -12.92 -18.67 -3.91
C GLU A 172 -13.71 -19.01 -2.66
N LYS A 173 -13.70 -20.29 -2.26
CA LYS A 173 -14.38 -20.75 -1.05
C LYS A 173 -13.84 -20.06 0.20
N SER A 174 -12.52 -19.95 0.32
CA SER A 174 -11.89 -19.25 1.44
C SER A 174 -12.14 -17.75 1.38
N LEU A 175 -12.17 -17.16 0.17
CA LEU A 175 -12.48 -15.75 -0.02
C LEU A 175 -13.92 -15.43 0.40
N ALA A 176 -14.89 -16.22 -0.05
CA ALA A 176 -16.30 -16.05 0.31
C ALA A 176 -16.54 -16.16 1.83
N LEU A 177 -15.77 -17.02 2.51
CA LEU A 177 -15.88 -17.19 3.97
C LEU A 177 -15.27 -16.02 4.76
N LEU A 178 -14.12 -15.49 4.32
CA LEU A 178 -13.33 -14.55 5.11
C LEU A 178 -13.45 -13.10 4.62
N ALA A 179 -13.90 -12.88 3.40
CA ALA A 179 -14.08 -11.57 2.78
C ALA A 179 -15.25 -11.61 1.78
N PRO A 180 -16.50 -11.80 2.26
CA PRO A 180 -17.67 -11.99 1.41
C PRO A 180 -17.95 -10.81 0.48
N ASP A 181 -17.53 -9.62 0.86
CA ASP A 181 -17.66 -8.40 0.04
C ASP A 181 -16.70 -8.37 -1.16
N LYS A 182 -15.75 -9.29 -1.25
CA LYS A 182 -14.74 -9.34 -2.32
C LYS A 182 -15.00 -10.47 -3.29
N ASN A 183 -14.68 -10.19 -4.55
CA ASN A 183 -14.86 -11.10 -5.66
C ASN A 183 -13.50 -11.36 -6.32
N ARG A 184 -13.20 -12.62 -6.59
CA ARG A 184 -11.91 -13.01 -7.21
C ARG A 184 -11.76 -12.47 -8.63
N LYS A 185 -12.87 -12.33 -9.36
CA LYS A 185 -12.87 -11.77 -10.71
C LYS A 185 -12.34 -10.34 -10.69
N ASP A 186 -12.80 -9.52 -9.76
CA ASP A 186 -12.39 -8.12 -9.63
C ASP A 186 -10.90 -7.96 -9.30
N MET A 187 -10.29 -8.97 -8.69
CA MET A 187 -8.86 -9.00 -8.40
C MET A 187 -8.02 -9.50 -9.58
N LEU A 188 -8.55 -10.40 -10.41
CA LEU A 188 -7.81 -11.05 -11.48
C LEU A 188 -7.98 -10.39 -12.85
N THR A 189 -9.12 -9.74 -13.09
CA THR A 189 -9.39 -9.07 -14.39
C THR A 189 -8.34 -8.02 -14.74
N PRO A 190 -7.93 -7.12 -13.82
CA PRO A 190 -6.89 -6.14 -14.11
C PRO A 190 -5.55 -6.77 -14.53
N ILE A 191 -5.29 -8.00 -14.07
CA ILE A 191 -4.03 -8.70 -14.31
C ILE A 191 -3.99 -9.31 -15.71
N LYS A 192 -5.14 -9.80 -16.21
CA LYS A 192 -5.21 -10.55 -17.46
C LYS A 192 -5.15 -9.65 -18.71
N GLU A 193 -5.65 -8.43 -18.60
CA GLU A 193 -5.97 -7.65 -19.80
C GLU A 193 -4.96 -6.55 -20.14
N ASN A 194 -4.18 -5.99 -19.21
CA ASN A 194 -3.37 -4.81 -19.54
C ASN A 194 -2.09 -4.56 -18.72
N PHE A 195 -1.59 -5.49 -17.97
CA PHE A 195 -0.36 -5.22 -17.21
C PHE A 195 0.90 -5.55 -18.00
N SER A 196 1.23 -4.69 -18.97
CA SER A 196 2.55 -4.69 -19.60
C SER A 196 3.61 -4.24 -18.57
N LYS A 197 4.63 -5.07 -18.39
CA LYS A 197 5.97 -4.80 -17.82
C LYS A 197 6.15 -4.39 -16.36
N HIS A 198 5.16 -3.88 -15.61
CA HIS A 198 5.40 -3.35 -14.25
C HIS A 198 4.51 -3.89 -13.13
N THR A 199 3.72 -4.93 -13.38
CA THR A 199 2.80 -5.47 -12.37
C THR A 199 3.28 -6.76 -11.77
N GLN A 200 3.44 -6.76 -10.45
CA GLN A 200 3.77 -7.96 -9.68
C GLN A 200 2.59 -8.39 -8.81
N LEU A 201 2.18 -9.65 -8.98
CA LEU A 201 1.19 -10.29 -8.12
C LEU A 201 1.75 -10.49 -6.71
N CYS A 202 1.09 -9.92 -5.73
CA CYS A 202 1.40 -10.16 -4.33
C CYS A 202 0.33 -11.09 -3.73
N SER A 203 0.65 -12.37 -3.56
CA SER A 203 -0.18 -13.26 -2.76
C SER A 203 0.17 -13.05 -1.29
N CYS A 204 -0.70 -12.38 -0.54
CA CYS A 204 -0.58 -12.33 0.91
C CYS A 204 -0.99 -13.67 1.51
N ARG A 205 -0.03 -14.44 2.00
CA ARG A 205 -0.32 -15.47 2.98
C ARG A 205 -0.47 -14.79 4.34
N SER A 206 -1.62 -14.95 4.97
CA SER A 206 -1.78 -14.58 6.37
C SER A 206 -0.73 -15.34 7.19
N LYS A 207 0.09 -14.61 7.97
CA LYS A 207 1.02 -15.19 8.93
C LYS A 207 0.26 -15.74 10.13
N HIS A 208 -0.57 -16.76 9.94
CA HIS A 208 -1.17 -17.55 11.00
C HIS A 208 -1.14 -19.03 10.63
N SER A 209 0.04 -19.54 10.36
CA SER A 209 0.38 -20.96 10.58
C SER A 209 1.90 -21.11 10.46
N ASN A 210 2.51 -21.56 11.53
CA ASN A 210 3.88 -22.08 11.55
C ASN A 210 4.03 -23.14 10.46
N GLY A 211 4.82 -22.87 9.44
CA GLY A 211 5.10 -23.83 8.39
C GLY A 211 6.10 -23.27 7.39
N TYR A 212 7.35 -23.63 7.57
CA TYR A 212 8.42 -23.49 6.57
C TYR A 212 7.99 -24.17 5.27
N TRP A 213 7.84 -23.38 4.20
CA TRP A 213 7.78 -23.94 2.86
C TRP A 213 9.14 -23.77 2.18
N ARG A 214 9.82 -24.91 1.98
CA ARG A 214 10.97 -24.98 1.08
C ARG A 214 10.47 -24.80 -0.35
N HIS A 215 11.15 -23.97 -1.14
CA HIS A 215 11.02 -23.99 -2.59
C HIS A 215 11.38 -25.37 -3.10
N PRO A 216 10.59 -25.98 -4.00
CA PRO A 216 11.12 -27.03 -4.84
C PRO A 216 12.04 -26.34 -5.86
N GLY A 217 13.30 -26.72 -5.83
CA GLY A 217 14.30 -26.26 -6.78
C GLY A 217 14.05 -26.80 -8.18
N LYS A 218 14.58 -26.02 -9.13
CA LYS A 218 14.75 -26.21 -10.57
C LYS A 218 13.50 -26.13 -11.40
#